data_23bcd10386a4f442298772c8ea2edcab
#
_entry.id   23bcd10386a4f442298772c8ea2edcab
#
_cell.length_a   1.000
_cell.length_b   1.000
_cell.length_c   1.000
_cell.angle_alpha   90.00
_cell.angle_beta   90.00
_cell.angle_gamma   90.00
#
_symmetry.space_group_name_H-M   'P 1'
#
loop_
_entity.id
_entity.type
_entity.pdbx_description
1 polymer ?
#
loop_
_entity_poly.entity_id
_entity_poly.type
_entity_poly.pdbx_seq_one_letter_code
_entity_poly.pdbx_strand_id
1 'polypeptide(L)'
;MDGVAHDLSDEQWAALKVAWGGCAYCGAVDRPLQRDCVLALSRGGRYTLENLAPACGSCNASKCNHEVTGWLRRLRFDERAFLVRHVEISAELAARFPAAEGF
;
A
#
# COMPACT_ATOMS: atom_id res chain seq x y z
N MET A 1 -14.72 -17.03 -2.63
CA MET A 1 -14.50 -16.43 -2.81
C MET A 1 -14.06 -15.87 -2.93
N ASP A 2 -13.98 -15.77 -2.88
CA ASP A 2 -13.71 -15.17 -2.98
C ASP A 2 -13.14 -14.40 -3.38
N GLY A 3 -13.04 -14.67 -3.57
CA GLY A 3 -12.13 -14.13 -4.51
C GLY A 3 -12.07 -12.64 -4.55
N VAL A 4 -13.03 -12.10 -4.16
CA VAL A 4 -13.12 -10.65 -4.14
C VAL A 4 -11.93 -10.02 -3.45
N ALA A 5 -11.44 -10.68 -2.45
CA ALA A 5 -10.40 -10.11 -1.63
C ALA A 5 -9.05 -10.07 -2.34
N HIS A 6 -8.93 -10.67 -3.51
CA HIS A 6 -7.61 -10.81 -4.11
C HIS A 6 -7.56 -10.27 -5.51
N ASP A 7 -7.81 -8.98 -5.60
CA ASP A 7 -7.76 -8.32 -6.89
C ASP A 7 -6.36 -7.99 -7.33
N LEU A 8 -5.38 -8.20 -6.49
CA LEU A 8 -4.01 -7.84 -6.81
C LEU A 8 -3.26 -9.03 -7.38
N SER A 9 -2.76 -8.88 -8.61
CA SER A 9 -1.96 -9.91 -9.24
C SER A 9 -0.51 -9.81 -8.76
N ASP A 10 0.27 -10.87 -9.02
CA ASP A 10 1.70 -10.83 -8.72
C ASP A 10 2.40 -9.75 -9.51
N GLU A 11 1.98 -9.52 -10.73
CA GLU A 11 2.54 -8.48 -11.57
C GLU A 11 2.29 -7.09 -10.99
N GLN A 12 1.08 -6.87 -10.51
CA GLN A 12 0.75 -5.60 -9.88
C GLN A 12 1.51 -5.41 -8.58
N TRP A 13 1.67 -6.47 -7.81
CA TRP A 13 2.45 -6.39 -6.57
C TRP A 13 3.90 -6.05 -6.87
N ALA A 14 4.48 -6.67 -7.90
CA ALA A 14 5.84 -6.35 -8.30
C ALA A 14 5.96 -4.88 -8.71
N ALA A 15 4.97 -4.38 -9.45
CA ALA A 15 4.97 -2.98 -9.86
C ALA A 15 4.89 -2.03 -8.67
N LEU A 16 4.10 -2.38 -7.67
CA LEU A 16 4.02 -1.58 -6.45
C LEU A 16 5.36 -1.52 -5.73
N LYS A 17 6.04 -2.66 -5.61
CA LYS A 17 7.32 -2.67 -4.95
C LYS A 17 8.35 -1.81 -5.68
N VAL A 18 8.35 -1.86 -7.00
CA VAL A 18 9.26 -1.04 -7.79
C VAL A 18 8.93 0.44 -7.64
N ALA A 19 7.65 0.78 -7.71
CA ALA A 19 7.24 2.18 -7.64
C ALA A 19 7.60 2.82 -6.30
N TRP A 20 7.40 2.08 -5.22
CA TRP A 20 7.74 2.61 -3.90
C TRP A 20 9.24 2.54 -3.61
N GLY A 21 9.93 1.59 -4.19
CA GLY A 21 11.37 1.46 -4.02
C GLY A 21 11.80 0.91 -2.67
N GLY A 22 10.87 0.35 -1.91
CA GLY A 22 11.14 -0.18 -0.59
C GLY A 22 9.91 -0.07 0.27
N CYS A 23 10.09 -0.10 1.58
CA CYS A 23 8.96 0.07 2.48
C CYS A 23 8.33 1.44 2.27
N ALA A 24 7.02 1.47 2.05
CA ALA A 24 6.31 2.72 1.79
C ALA A 24 6.37 3.68 2.96
N TYR A 25 6.56 3.17 4.16
CA TYR A 25 6.51 3.99 5.37
C TYR A 25 7.88 4.42 5.86
N CYS A 26 8.82 3.49 6.03
CA CYS A 26 10.13 3.84 6.56
C CYS A 26 11.23 3.90 5.49
N GLY A 27 10.94 3.45 4.28
CA GLY A 27 11.90 3.52 3.20
C GLY A 27 12.96 2.42 3.18
N ALA A 28 12.87 1.45 4.07
CA ALA A 28 13.87 0.38 4.12
C ALA A 28 13.87 -0.41 2.81
N VAL A 29 15.07 -0.67 2.29
CA VAL A 29 15.22 -1.33 0.99
C VAL A 29 15.81 -2.73 1.12
N ASP A 30 16.25 -3.10 2.30
CA ASP A 30 16.98 -4.36 2.51
C ASP A 30 16.18 -5.37 3.32
N ARG A 31 14.87 -5.24 3.34
CA ARG A 31 13.99 -6.10 4.12
C ARG A 31 12.91 -6.69 3.26
N PRO A 32 12.43 -7.89 3.62
CA PRO A 32 11.27 -8.44 2.93
C PRO A 32 10.08 -7.50 3.09
N LEU A 33 9.29 -7.39 2.04
CA LEU A 33 8.15 -6.50 2.03
C LEU A 33 6.86 -7.31 2.03
N GLN A 34 5.89 -6.82 2.78
CA GLN A 34 4.59 -7.45 2.93
C GLN A 34 3.53 -6.53 2.33
N ARG A 35 2.42 -7.13 1.92
CA ARG A 35 1.29 -6.38 1.39
C ARG A 35 0.52 -5.79 2.55
N ASP A 36 0.48 -4.46 2.61
CA ASP A 36 -0.22 -3.77 3.67
C ASP A 36 -1.35 -2.93 3.09
N CYS A 37 -2.53 -3.03 3.69
CA CYS A 37 -3.65 -2.18 3.30
C CYS A 37 -3.48 -0.82 3.95
N VAL A 38 -3.39 0.24 3.15
CA VAL A 38 -3.24 1.60 3.68
C VAL A 38 -4.43 1.91 4.58
N LEU A 39 -5.65 1.66 4.07
CA LEU A 39 -6.84 1.67 4.92
C LEU A 39 -7.13 0.22 5.28
N ALA A 40 -7.08 -0.10 6.57
CA ALA A 40 -7.22 -1.47 7.03
C ALA A 40 -8.55 -2.07 6.61
N LEU A 41 -8.55 -3.39 6.36
CA LEU A 41 -9.76 -4.09 5.99
C LEU A 41 -10.85 -3.92 7.04
N SER A 42 -10.47 -3.91 8.31
CA SER A 42 -11.41 -3.73 9.40
C SER A 42 -12.04 -2.35 9.41
N ARG A 43 -11.48 -1.40 8.67
CA ARG A 43 -12.00 -0.04 8.58
C ARG A 43 -12.66 0.23 7.22
N GLY A 44 -12.96 -0.83 6.47
CA GLY A 44 -13.61 -0.67 5.18
C GLY A 44 -12.66 -0.64 3.99
N GLY A 45 -11.38 -0.84 4.21
CA GLY A 45 -10.43 -0.88 3.11
C GLY A 45 -10.61 -2.12 2.27
N ARG A 46 -10.11 -2.07 1.05
CA ARG A 46 -10.19 -3.19 0.13
C ARG A 46 -8.80 -3.62 -0.29
N TYR A 47 -8.69 -4.87 -0.69
CA TYR A 47 -7.42 -5.45 -1.12
C TYR A 47 -7.19 -5.13 -2.59
N THR A 48 -7.03 -3.86 -2.89
CA THR A 48 -6.94 -3.37 -4.26
C THR A 48 -5.63 -2.63 -4.49
N LEU A 49 -5.30 -2.45 -5.77
CA LEU A 49 -4.05 -1.83 -6.17
C LEU A 49 -3.85 -0.46 -5.50
N GLU A 50 -4.89 0.34 -5.44
CA GLU A 50 -4.76 1.68 -4.88
C GLU A 50 -4.78 1.73 -3.36
N ASN A 51 -5.06 0.62 -2.70
CA ASN A 51 -5.07 0.57 -1.24
C ASN A 51 -3.96 -0.30 -0.67
N LEU A 52 -3.09 -0.83 -1.51
CA LEU A 52 -2.00 -1.67 -1.03
C LEU A 52 -0.68 -0.94 -1.16
N ALA A 53 0.20 -1.16 -0.21
CA ALA A 53 1.53 -0.61 -0.22
C ALA A 53 2.49 -1.63 0.34
N PRO A 54 3.74 -1.67 -0.15
CA PRO A 54 4.73 -2.57 0.41
C PRO A 54 5.19 -2.04 1.77
N ALA A 55 5.22 -2.91 2.75
CA ALA A 55 5.64 -2.54 4.10
C ALA A 55 6.58 -3.59 4.65
N CYS A 56 7.64 -3.14 5.31
CA CYS A 56 8.51 -4.10 6.00
C CYS A 56 7.76 -4.66 7.21
N GLY A 57 8.25 -5.79 7.73
CA GLY A 57 7.56 -6.45 8.82
C GLY A 57 7.39 -5.58 10.04
N SER A 58 8.40 -4.77 10.36
CA SER A 58 8.30 -3.88 11.52
C SER A 58 7.20 -2.85 11.37
N CYS A 59 7.14 -2.20 10.20
CA CYS A 59 6.11 -1.19 9.98
C CYS A 59 4.73 -1.81 9.93
N ASN A 60 4.61 -2.95 9.26
CA ASN A 60 3.33 -3.62 9.17
C ASN A 60 2.80 -4.02 10.54
N ALA A 61 3.66 -4.59 11.38
CA ALA A 61 3.25 -4.98 12.72
C ALA A 61 2.90 -3.77 13.58
N SER A 62 3.67 -2.70 13.47
CA SER A 62 3.44 -1.50 14.26
C SER A 62 2.15 -0.80 13.85
N LYS A 63 1.91 -0.71 12.55
CA LYS A 63 0.72 -0.04 12.03
C LYS A 63 -0.54 -0.83 12.35
N CYS A 64 -0.50 -2.12 12.17
CA CYS A 64 -1.62 -3.00 12.48
C CYS A 64 -2.91 -2.43 11.88
N ASN A 65 -3.94 -2.20 12.69
CA ASN A 65 -5.21 -1.65 12.25
C ASN A 65 -5.34 -0.16 12.50
N HIS A 66 -4.25 0.49 12.87
CA HIS A 66 -4.30 1.91 13.17
C HIS A 66 -4.59 2.73 11.92
N GLU A 67 -5.20 3.86 12.13
CA GLU A 67 -5.43 4.79 11.04
C GLU A 67 -4.07 5.35 10.62
N VAL A 68 -3.81 5.35 9.30
CA VAL A 68 -2.45 5.53 8.80
C VAL A 68 -1.86 6.89 9.13
N THR A 69 -2.63 7.97 8.99
CA THR A 69 -2.04 9.29 9.21
C THR A 69 -1.71 9.53 10.67
N GLY A 70 -2.56 9.08 11.57
CA GLY A 70 -2.27 9.19 13.00
C GLY A 70 -1.06 8.36 13.40
N TRP A 71 -0.97 7.15 12.84
CA TRP A 71 0.18 6.29 13.12
C TRP A 71 1.47 6.91 12.61
N LEU A 72 1.46 7.42 11.36
CA LEU A 72 2.66 8.08 10.80
C LEU A 72 3.09 9.25 11.66
N ARG A 73 2.13 10.04 12.13
CA ARG A 73 2.43 11.20 12.97
C ARG A 73 3.08 10.78 14.28
N ARG A 74 2.57 9.72 14.89
CA ARG A 74 3.11 9.24 16.16
C ARG A 74 4.55 8.79 16.01
N LEU A 75 4.90 8.19 14.87
CA LEU A 75 6.26 7.73 14.63
C LEU A 75 7.14 8.81 14.03
N ARG A 76 6.61 10.01 13.84
CA ARG A 76 7.31 11.14 13.28
C ARG A 76 7.78 10.88 11.85
N PHE A 77 7.04 10.08 11.12
CA PHE A 77 7.22 9.94 9.69
C PHE A 77 6.57 11.13 8.99
N ASP A 78 7.03 11.41 7.78
CA ASP A 78 6.48 12.51 6.98
C ASP A 78 5.17 12.06 6.34
N GLU A 79 4.05 12.31 7.01
CA GLU A 79 2.77 11.85 6.51
C GLU A 79 2.40 12.52 5.20
N ARG A 80 2.77 13.78 5.04
CA ARG A 80 2.44 14.49 3.81
C ARG A 80 3.16 13.87 2.62
N ALA A 81 4.46 13.60 2.78
CA ALA A 81 5.23 12.98 1.72
C ALA A 81 4.67 11.62 1.37
N PHE A 82 4.26 10.85 2.37
CA PHE A 82 3.64 9.56 2.11
C PHE A 82 2.36 9.71 1.29
N LEU A 83 1.49 10.63 1.69
CA LEU A 83 0.20 10.79 1.02
C LEU A 83 0.37 11.26 -0.42
N VAL A 84 1.28 12.20 -0.65
CA VAL A 84 1.54 12.68 -2.00
C VAL A 84 2.05 11.54 -2.87
N ARG A 85 3.01 10.78 -2.36
CA ARG A 85 3.57 9.69 -3.12
C ARG A 85 2.53 8.59 -3.37
N HIS A 86 1.69 8.34 -2.40
CA HIS A 86 0.64 7.34 -2.54
C HIS A 86 -0.31 7.72 -3.68
N VAL A 87 -0.70 8.98 -3.75
CA VAL A 87 -1.58 9.44 -4.81
C VAL A 87 -0.89 9.32 -6.18
N GLU A 88 0.38 9.73 -6.26
CA GLU A 88 1.11 9.68 -7.51
C GLU A 88 1.27 8.24 -8.01
N ILE A 89 1.64 7.34 -7.12
CA ILE A 89 1.84 5.94 -7.48
C ILE A 89 0.51 5.30 -7.88
N SER A 90 -0.54 5.60 -7.12
CA SER A 90 -1.87 5.05 -7.43
C SER A 90 -2.32 5.49 -8.82
N ALA A 91 -2.11 6.75 -9.16
CA ALA A 91 -2.51 7.25 -10.47
C ALA A 91 -1.69 6.59 -11.59
N GLU A 92 -0.39 6.46 -11.37
CA GLU A 92 0.48 5.85 -12.36
C GLU A 92 0.12 4.40 -12.61
N LEU A 93 -0.09 3.65 -11.55
CA LEU A 93 -0.39 2.22 -11.70
C LEU A 93 -1.80 1.99 -12.20
N ALA A 94 -2.74 2.87 -11.87
CA ALA A 94 -4.08 2.76 -12.42
C ALA A 94 -4.05 2.92 -13.94
N ALA A 95 -3.16 3.77 -14.46
CA ALA A 95 -3.02 3.92 -15.90
C ALA A 95 -2.41 2.69 -16.55
N ARG A 96 -1.48 2.02 -15.85
CA ARG A 96 -0.83 0.81 -16.37
C ARG A 96 -1.72 -0.42 -16.26
N PHE A 97 -2.55 -0.47 -15.23
CA PHE A 97 -3.42 -1.61 -14.98
C PHE A 97 -4.86 -1.13 -14.87
N PRO A 98 -5.46 -0.74 -15.99
CA PRO A 98 -6.83 -0.25 -15.93
C PRO A 98 -7.76 -1.36 -15.46
N ALA A 99 -8.82 -0.98 -14.81
CA ALA A 99 -9.78 -1.93 -14.28
C ALA A 99 -10.26 -2.82 -15.40
N ALA A 100 -10.08 -4.11 -15.22
CA ALA A 100 -10.40 -5.06 -16.26
C ALA A 100 -11.88 -5.03 -16.58
N GLU A 101 -12.65 -4.88 -15.57
CA GLU A 101 -14.04 -4.91 -15.74
C GLU A 101 -14.49 -3.70 -16.41
N GLY A 102 -13.74 -2.71 -16.34
CA GLY A 102 -14.07 -1.56 -17.08
C GLY A 102 -15.52 -1.26 -17.09
N PHE A 103 -16.25 -1.89 -16.42
CA PHE A 103 -17.61 -1.62 -16.50
C PHE A 103 -18.06 -0.65 -15.50
#